data_bfb00d04de04b42db0d1e3d0c14f428a
#
_entry.id   bfb00d04de04b42db0d1e3d0c14f428a
#
_cell.length_a   1.000
_cell.length_b   1.000
_cell.length_c   1.000
_cell.angle_alpha   90.00
_cell.angle_beta   90.00
_cell.angle_gamma   90.00
#
_symmetry.space_group_name_H-M   'P 1'
#
loop_
_entity.id
_entity.type
_entity.pdbx_description
1 polymer ?
#
loop_
_entity_poly.entity_id
_entity_poly.type
_entity_poly.pdbx_seq_one_letter_code
_entity_poly.pdbx_strand_id
1 'polypeptide(L)'
;MFSAWLVQEAEKRRCWWPVQAGYWRVVKRSLSKVLLLAFGRKAAEEMDERIRERLHTEDITARTFHALALHIIQQGSKKVPIVSKLENDTAARHELFIAEWRKQCSEKKAQAKGWRQWLTEEMQWSVPEGNFWDDEKLQRRLASRLDRWVSLMRMHGGAQAEMIASAPEEIRDLFSKRIKLMAPLLKAWKGALKAENAVDFSGLIHQAIVILEKGRFISPWKHILVDEFQDISPQRAALFSGITQAKQSDDVVRRW
;
A
#
# COMPACT_ATOMS: atom_id res chain seq x y z
N MET A 1 -24.47 11.40 -8.45
CA MET A 1 -23.52 11.31 -9.57
C MET A 1 -22.18 11.84 -9.08
N PHE A 2 -21.22 10.95 -8.84
CA PHE A 2 -19.91 11.33 -8.31
C PHE A 2 -19.02 11.76 -9.46
N SER A 3 -18.50 12.97 -9.42
CA SER A 3 -17.48 13.42 -10.36
C SER A 3 -16.11 13.15 -9.73
N ALA A 4 -15.53 11.99 -10.03
CA ALA A 4 -14.11 11.76 -9.81
C ALA A 4 -13.36 12.35 -11.01
N TRP A 5 -12.51 13.34 -10.78
CA TRP A 5 -11.71 13.93 -11.84
C TRP A 5 -10.30 13.37 -11.78
N LEU A 6 -9.94 12.65 -12.84
CA LEU A 6 -8.57 12.26 -13.15
C LEU A 6 -7.86 13.50 -13.73
N VAL A 7 -6.82 13.97 -13.07
CA VAL A 7 -5.91 14.95 -13.64
C VAL A 7 -4.79 14.20 -14.32
N GLN A 8 -4.85 14.11 -15.64
CA GLN A 8 -3.78 13.56 -16.47
C GLN A 8 -2.68 14.59 -16.63
N GLU A 9 -1.44 14.13 -16.58
CA GLU A 9 -0.24 14.94 -16.72
C GLU A 9 -0.23 15.83 -17.97
N ALA A 10 -0.18 17.11 -17.76
CA ALA A 10 0.38 18.02 -18.75
C ALA A 10 1.03 19.19 -18.01
N GLU A 11 2.34 19.33 -18.14
CA GLU A 11 3.16 20.45 -17.69
C GLU A 11 2.81 20.99 -16.29
N LYS A 12 3.18 20.26 -15.38
CA LYS A 12 2.72 19.88 -14.05
C LYS A 12 2.61 20.95 -12.98
N ARG A 13 2.84 22.20 -13.23
CA ARG A 13 2.79 23.23 -12.17
C ARG A 13 1.87 24.42 -12.45
N ARG A 14 1.45 24.65 -13.68
CA ARG A 14 0.64 25.83 -14.05
C ARG A 14 -0.81 25.53 -14.44
N CYS A 15 -1.14 24.30 -14.88
CA CYS A 15 -2.47 23.95 -15.39
C CYS A 15 -3.47 23.43 -14.36
N TRP A 16 -3.00 23.06 -13.17
CA TRP A 16 -3.85 22.52 -12.10
C TRP A 16 -4.87 23.56 -11.59
N TRP A 17 -4.47 24.81 -11.58
CA TRP A 17 -5.22 25.90 -10.97
C TRP A 17 -6.47 26.40 -11.74
N PRO A 18 -6.49 26.57 -13.06
CA PRO A 18 -7.67 27.11 -13.77
C PRO A 18 -8.87 26.17 -13.76
N VAL A 19 -8.64 24.86 -13.89
CA VAL A 19 -9.71 23.84 -13.86
C VAL A 19 -10.32 23.76 -12.47
N GLN A 20 -9.51 23.90 -11.44
CA GLN A 20 -9.95 23.92 -10.06
C GLN A 20 -10.66 25.23 -9.69
N ALA A 21 -10.26 26.38 -10.19
CA ALA A 21 -10.89 27.66 -9.87
C ALA A 21 -12.39 27.69 -10.26
N GLY A 22 -12.77 27.06 -11.37
CA GLY A 22 -14.18 26.87 -11.76
C GLY A 22 -14.92 25.92 -10.81
N TYR A 23 -14.30 24.81 -10.45
CA TYR A 23 -14.84 23.81 -9.54
C TYR A 23 -14.96 24.35 -8.10
N TRP A 24 -13.98 25.14 -7.66
CA TRP A 24 -13.97 25.78 -6.33
C TRP A 24 -15.11 26.78 -6.11
N ARG A 25 -15.63 27.40 -7.15
CA ARG A 25 -16.83 28.25 -7.02
C ARG A 25 -18.07 27.45 -6.59
N VAL A 26 -18.17 26.20 -7.02
CA VAL A 26 -19.27 25.28 -6.67
C VAL A 26 -19.05 24.67 -5.29
N VAL A 27 -17.78 24.40 -4.94
CA VAL A 27 -17.37 23.71 -3.71
C VAL A 27 -17.30 24.68 -2.50
N LYS A 28 -17.13 25.99 -2.72
CA LYS A 28 -17.04 27.00 -1.65
C LYS A 28 -18.13 26.94 -0.56
N ARG A 29 -19.27 26.33 -0.85
CA ARG A 29 -20.37 26.18 0.11
C ARG A 29 -20.27 24.93 1.01
N SER A 30 -19.27 24.08 0.85
CA SER A 30 -19.12 22.84 1.62
C SER A 30 -17.67 22.33 1.62
N LEU A 31 -16.72 23.18 1.99
CA LEU A 31 -15.30 22.82 2.03
C LEU A 31 -15.02 21.64 2.97
N SER A 32 -15.76 21.55 4.08
CA SER A 32 -15.68 20.42 5.02
C SER A 32 -16.09 19.06 4.42
N LYS A 33 -16.71 19.08 3.23
CA LYS A 33 -17.12 17.85 2.50
C LYS A 33 -16.13 17.46 1.39
N VAL A 34 -14.95 18.02 1.39
CA VAL A 34 -13.86 17.71 0.44
C VAL A 34 -12.78 16.90 1.14
N LEU A 35 -12.43 15.77 0.55
CA LEU A 35 -11.30 14.94 0.95
C LEU A 35 -10.20 15.07 -0.10
N LEU A 36 -9.00 15.41 0.32
CA LEU A 36 -7.81 15.37 -0.51
C LEU A 36 -6.95 14.18 -0.11
N LEU A 37 -6.49 13.43 -1.11
CA LEU A 37 -5.65 12.25 -0.89
C LEU A 37 -4.31 12.41 -1.59
N ALA A 38 -3.26 12.19 -0.84
CA ALA A 38 -1.88 12.15 -1.32
C ALA A 38 -1.23 10.80 -1.00
N PHE A 39 -0.18 10.45 -1.76
CA PHE A 39 0.53 9.18 -1.55
C PHE A 39 1.44 9.20 -0.34
N GLY A 40 2.06 10.32 -0.08
CA GLY A 40 3.04 10.50 0.98
C GLY A 40 2.66 11.59 1.97
N ARG A 41 3.25 11.53 3.17
CA ARG A 41 3.02 12.50 4.23
C ARG A 41 3.44 13.91 3.79
N LYS A 42 4.63 14.05 3.19
CA LYS A 42 5.12 15.34 2.70
C LYS A 42 4.20 15.96 1.65
N ALA A 43 3.70 15.14 0.71
CA ALA A 43 2.76 15.61 -0.31
C ALA A 43 1.44 16.07 0.31
N ALA A 44 0.94 15.39 1.34
CA ALA A 44 -0.25 15.80 2.08
C ALA A 44 -0.01 17.14 2.82
N GLU A 45 1.12 17.29 3.48
CA GLU A 45 1.51 18.53 4.21
C GLU A 45 1.63 19.71 3.23
N GLU A 46 2.34 19.55 2.10
CA GLU A 46 2.44 20.58 1.07
C GLU A 46 1.07 20.97 0.48
N MET A 47 0.19 20.01 0.34
CA MET A 47 -1.17 20.23 -0.16
C MET A 47 -2.00 21.03 0.84
N ASP A 48 -1.91 20.69 2.13
CA ASP A 48 -2.54 21.44 3.21
C ASP A 48 -2.04 22.90 3.28
N GLU A 49 -0.73 23.12 3.24
CA GLU A 49 -0.13 24.47 3.26
C GLU A 49 -0.65 25.32 2.09
N ARG A 50 -0.58 24.77 0.87
CA ARG A 50 -1.06 25.50 -0.34
C ARG A 50 -2.54 25.85 -0.28
N ILE A 51 -3.36 25.00 0.32
CA ILE A 51 -4.79 25.23 0.47
C ILE A 51 -5.03 26.33 1.51
N ARG A 52 -4.38 26.27 2.67
CA ARG A 52 -4.49 27.30 3.71
C ARG A 52 -4.07 28.67 3.19
N GLU A 53 -2.95 28.74 2.49
CA GLU A 53 -2.45 29.99 1.90
C GLU A 53 -3.40 30.59 0.86
N ARG A 54 -4.00 29.75 0.00
CA ARG A 54 -4.78 30.23 -1.13
C ARG A 54 -6.26 30.42 -0.86
N LEU A 55 -6.83 29.60 0.00
CA LEU A 55 -8.26 29.61 0.31
C LEU A 55 -8.56 30.25 1.66
N HIS A 56 -7.55 30.54 2.48
CA HIS A 56 -7.70 31.08 3.83
C HIS A 56 -8.69 30.27 4.67
N THR A 57 -8.61 28.93 4.60
CA THR A 57 -9.49 28.01 5.29
C THR A 57 -8.73 26.85 5.91
N GLU A 58 -9.22 26.37 7.04
CA GLU A 58 -8.77 25.16 7.71
C GLU A 58 -9.77 23.99 7.56
N ASP A 59 -10.88 24.22 6.84
CA ASP A 59 -11.95 23.24 6.72
C ASP A 59 -11.60 22.04 5.83
N ILE A 60 -10.53 22.13 5.04
CA ILE A 60 -10.06 21.06 4.16
C ILE A 60 -8.74 20.56 4.71
N THR A 61 -8.62 19.23 4.82
CA THR A 61 -7.37 18.58 5.19
C THR A 61 -6.99 17.54 4.15
N ALA A 62 -5.72 17.54 3.75
CA ALA A 62 -5.17 16.48 2.96
C ALA A 62 -4.79 15.30 3.86
N ARG A 63 -5.06 14.08 3.38
CA ARG A 63 -4.74 12.85 4.08
C ARG A 63 -3.97 11.90 3.16
N THR A 64 -3.14 11.06 3.76
CA THR A 64 -2.62 9.89 3.04
C THR A 64 -3.66 8.78 3.01
N PHE A 65 -3.52 7.83 2.06
CA PHE A 65 -4.39 6.64 2.01
C PHE A 65 -4.37 5.85 3.33
N HIS A 66 -3.23 5.77 4.00
CA HIS A 66 -3.13 5.08 5.30
C HIS A 66 -3.84 5.85 6.42
N ALA A 67 -3.73 7.17 6.44
CA ALA A 67 -4.46 7.99 7.40
C ALA A 67 -5.97 7.93 7.18
N LEU A 68 -6.43 7.87 5.92
CA LEU A 68 -7.82 7.61 5.57
C LEU A 68 -8.27 6.24 6.06
N ALA A 69 -7.48 5.18 5.79
CA ALA A 69 -7.79 3.82 6.22
C ALA A 69 -7.95 3.75 7.75
N LEU A 70 -7.02 4.34 8.49
CA LEU A 70 -7.08 4.41 9.96
C LEU A 70 -8.35 5.13 10.44
N HIS A 71 -8.70 6.25 9.81
CA HIS A 71 -9.91 7.00 10.13
C HIS A 71 -11.19 6.17 9.92
N ILE A 72 -11.28 5.44 8.80
CA ILE A 72 -12.40 4.54 8.52
C ILE A 72 -12.50 3.45 9.58
N ILE A 73 -11.37 2.85 9.97
CA ILE A 73 -11.34 1.80 11.00
C ILE A 73 -11.77 2.35 12.35
N GLN A 74 -11.30 3.53 12.74
CA GLN A 74 -11.66 4.17 14.02
C GLN A 74 -13.17 4.41 14.13
N GLN A 75 -13.83 4.74 13.03
CA GLN A 75 -15.28 4.96 13.03
C GLN A 75 -16.10 3.66 12.87
N GLY A 76 -15.60 2.72 12.06
CA GLY A 76 -16.37 1.51 11.69
C GLY A 76 -16.08 0.28 12.54
N SER A 77 -15.11 0.34 13.46
CA SER A 77 -14.69 -0.81 14.29
C SER A 77 -14.52 -0.42 15.75
N LYS A 78 -14.89 -1.34 16.65
CA LYS A 78 -14.64 -1.19 18.10
C LYS A 78 -13.17 -1.33 18.48
N LYS A 79 -12.35 -1.97 17.63
CA LYS A 79 -10.93 -2.23 17.90
C LYS A 79 -10.10 -1.62 16.77
N VAL A 80 -9.22 -0.70 17.14
CA VAL A 80 -8.25 -0.12 16.23
C VAL A 80 -7.00 -1.00 16.21
N PRO A 81 -6.51 -1.44 15.04
CA PRO A 81 -5.31 -2.25 14.96
C PRO A 81 -4.07 -1.42 15.29
N ILE A 82 -3.07 -2.10 15.82
CA ILE A 82 -1.73 -1.54 15.99
C ILE A 82 -0.97 -1.76 14.69
N VAL A 83 -0.31 -0.73 14.17
CA VAL A 83 0.60 -0.88 13.03
C VAL A 83 1.93 -1.43 13.55
N SER A 84 2.43 -2.47 12.89
CA SER A 84 3.70 -3.10 13.28
C SER A 84 4.87 -2.12 13.22
N LYS A 85 5.76 -2.21 14.20
CA LYS A 85 7.02 -1.46 14.22
C LYS A 85 7.91 -1.81 13.04
N LEU A 86 7.81 -3.03 12.52
CA LEU A 86 8.54 -3.49 11.34
C LEU A 86 8.28 -2.64 10.10
N GLU A 87 7.14 -1.93 9.99
CA GLU A 87 6.87 -1.06 8.84
C GLU A 87 7.83 0.13 8.75
N ASN A 88 8.33 0.60 9.88
CA ASN A 88 9.25 1.74 9.94
C ASN A 88 10.70 1.32 10.25
N ASP A 89 10.94 0.06 10.59
CA ASP A 89 12.25 -0.48 10.91
C ASP A 89 12.78 -1.38 9.78
N THR A 90 13.52 -0.78 8.88
CA THR A 90 14.12 -1.48 7.74
C THR A 90 15.17 -2.50 8.19
N ALA A 91 15.92 -2.21 9.26
CA ALA A 91 16.94 -3.13 9.76
C ALA A 91 16.30 -4.41 10.32
N ALA A 92 15.27 -4.27 11.15
CA ALA A 92 14.54 -5.42 11.69
C ALA A 92 13.85 -6.25 10.59
N ARG A 93 13.32 -5.61 9.53
CA ARG A 93 12.79 -6.35 8.36
C ARG A 93 13.88 -7.14 7.64
N HIS A 94 15.03 -6.53 7.41
CA HIS A 94 16.17 -7.20 6.77
C HIS A 94 16.62 -8.40 7.59
N GLU A 95 16.76 -8.27 8.90
CA GLU A 95 17.10 -9.36 9.81
C GLU A 95 16.07 -10.49 9.74
N LEU A 96 14.79 -10.18 9.82
CA LEU A 96 13.70 -11.16 9.69
C LEU A 96 13.81 -11.97 8.40
N PHE A 97 13.98 -11.30 7.26
CA PHE A 97 14.02 -11.98 5.96
C PHE A 97 15.31 -12.76 5.74
N ILE A 98 16.44 -12.26 6.20
CA ILE A 98 17.71 -12.97 6.12
C ILE A 98 17.70 -14.20 7.04
N ALA A 99 17.18 -14.09 8.25
CA ALA A 99 17.06 -15.22 9.16
C ALA A 99 16.19 -16.34 8.55
N GLU A 100 15.03 -16.00 8.01
CA GLU A 100 14.16 -16.98 7.36
C GLU A 100 14.81 -17.58 6.10
N TRP A 101 15.48 -16.78 5.27
CA TRP A 101 16.21 -17.24 4.09
C TRP A 101 17.32 -18.23 4.46
N ARG A 102 18.14 -17.92 5.47
CA ARG A 102 19.18 -18.81 5.99
C ARG A 102 18.59 -20.13 6.46
N LYS A 103 17.52 -20.07 7.25
CA LYS A 103 16.79 -21.25 7.73
C LYS A 103 16.33 -22.14 6.58
N GLN A 104 15.70 -21.57 5.55
CA GLN A 104 15.27 -22.33 4.39
C GLN A 104 16.43 -23.03 3.68
N CYS A 105 17.55 -22.33 3.48
CA CYS A 105 18.72 -22.87 2.80
C CYS A 105 19.41 -23.99 3.61
N SER A 106 19.49 -23.83 4.94
CA SER A 106 20.13 -24.82 5.82
C SER A 106 19.28 -26.08 6.02
N GLU A 107 17.94 -25.92 6.12
CA GLU A 107 17.06 -27.05 6.40
C GLU A 107 16.64 -27.85 5.14
N LYS A 108 16.59 -27.19 3.97
CA LYS A 108 16.01 -27.77 2.76
C LYS A 108 16.92 -27.65 1.54
N LYS A 109 17.58 -28.75 1.17
CA LYS A 109 18.48 -28.78 -0.01
C LYS A 109 17.82 -28.27 -1.30
N ALA A 110 16.53 -28.56 -1.53
CA ALA A 110 15.80 -28.07 -2.70
C ALA A 110 15.65 -26.54 -2.69
N GLN A 111 15.41 -25.94 -1.52
CA GLN A 111 15.36 -24.48 -1.37
C GLN A 111 16.74 -23.85 -1.60
N ALA A 112 17.79 -24.40 -0.99
CA ALA A 112 19.15 -23.93 -1.22
C ALA A 112 19.53 -23.99 -2.72
N LYS A 113 19.19 -25.08 -3.42
CA LYS A 113 19.42 -25.19 -4.85
C LYS A 113 18.65 -24.13 -5.64
N GLY A 114 17.36 -23.90 -5.33
CA GLY A 114 16.54 -22.89 -5.99
C GLY A 114 17.06 -21.47 -5.76
N TRP A 115 17.49 -21.16 -4.53
CA TRP A 115 18.09 -19.86 -4.20
C TRP A 115 19.43 -19.64 -4.90
N ARG A 116 20.30 -20.67 -4.93
CA ARG A 116 21.58 -20.61 -5.67
C ARG A 116 21.31 -20.32 -7.14
N GLN A 117 20.42 -21.10 -7.76
CA GLN A 117 20.06 -20.94 -9.16
C GLN A 117 19.55 -19.53 -9.46
N TRP A 118 18.63 -19.02 -8.64
CA TRP A 118 18.11 -17.65 -8.80
C TRP A 118 19.20 -16.60 -8.70
N LEU A 119 20.10 -16.73 -7.72
CA LEU A 119 21.19 -15.77 -7.52
C LEU A 119 22.21 -15.80 -8.67
N THR A 120 22.54 -16.99 -9.20
CA THR A 120 23.57 -17.12 -10.24
C THR A 120 23.01 -16.85 -11.64
N GLU A 121 21.88 -17.44 -12.00
CA GLU A 121 21.36 -17.38 -13.37
C GLU A 121 20.63 -16.07 -13.67
N GLU A 122 19.88 -15.54 -12.70
CA GLU A 122 19.02 -14.39 -12.97
C GLU A 122 19.55 -13.09 -12.39
N MET A 123 20.07 -13.14 -11.17
CA MET A 123 20.70 -11.98 -10.57
C MET A 123 22.15 -11.81 -11.08
N GLN A 124 22.70 -12.84 -11.72
CA GLN A 124 24.09 -12.87 -12.20
C GLN A 124 25.10 -12.52 -11.09
N TRP A 125 24.83 -13.02 -9.89
CA TRP A 125 25.69 -12.80 -8.75
C TRP A 125 26.68 -13.96 -8.59
N SER A 126 27.91 -13.65 -8.21
CA SER A 126 28.85 -14.65 -7.73
C SER A 126 28.37 -15.16 -6.37
N VAL A 127 28.15 -16.46 -6.27
CA VAL A 127 27.68 -17.14 -5.06
C VAL A 127 28.78 -18.06 -4.57
N PRO A 128 29.21 -17.94 -3.31
CA PRO A 128 30.25 -18.80 -2.74
C PRO A 128 29.87 -20.29 -2.83
N GLU A 129 30.85 -21.16 -2.90
CA GLU A 129 30.63 -22.59 -2.78
C GLU A 129 30.23 -23.00 -1.36
N GLY A 130 29.65 -24.18 -1.19
CA GLY A 130 29.22 -24.68 0.10
C GLY A 130 28.00 -23.93 0.68
N ASN A 131 28.08 -23.56 1.93
CA ASN A 131 27.01 -22.91 2.69
C ASN A 131 26.94 -21.40 2.40
N PHE A 132 26.63 -21.03 1.16
CA PHE A 132 26.58 -19.62 0.70
C PHE A 132 25.66 -18.72 1.54
N TRP A 133 24.70 -19.30 2.23
CA TRP A 133 23.78 -18.55 3.11
C TRP A 133 24.45 -18.02 4.38
N ASP A 134 25.67 -18.43 4.71
CA ASP A 134 26.45 -17.91 5.81
C ASP A 134 27.38 -16.76 5.41
N ASP A 135 27.48 -16.43 4.10
CA ASP A 135 28.28 -15.31 3.61
C ASP A 135 27.62 -13.97 3.93
N GLU A 136 28.23 -13.19 4.80
CA GLU A 136 27.70 -11.91 5.26
C GLU A 136 27.58 -10.84 4.15
N LYS A 137 28.49 -10.85 3.16
CA LYS A 137 28.43 -9.89 2.06
C LYS A 137 27.23 -10.18 1.18
N LEU A 138 26.97 -11.46 0.91
CA LEU A 138 25.79 -11.90 0.19
C LEU A 138 24.51 -11.56 0.94
N GLN A 139 24.46 -11.81 2.25
CA GLN A 139 23.31 -11.48 3.11
C GLN A 139 22.99 -9.99 3.05
N ARG A 140 23.96 -9.12 3.25
CA ARG A 140 23.78 -7.65 3.18
C ARG A 140 23.26 -7.19 1.82
N ARG A 141 23.79 -7.75 0.73
CA ARG A 141 23.34 -7.43 -0.63
C ARG A 141 21.95 -7.95 -0.91
N LEU A 142 21.59 -9.11 -0.36
CA LEU A 142 20.30 -9.77 -0.58
C LEU A 142 19.17 -9.13 0.22
N ALA A 143 19.42 -8.65 1.41
CA ALA A 143 18.40 -8.15 2.35
C ALA A 143 17.41 -7.15 1.72
N SER A 144 17.92 -6.12 1.05
CA SER A 144 17.08 -5.12 0.39
C SER A 144 16.26 -5.69 -0.78
N ARG A 145 16.78 -6.72 -1.44
CA ARG A 145 16.04 -7.41 -2.52
C ARG A 145 14.89 -8.23 -1.97
N LEU A 146 15.12 -8.96 -0.87
CA LEU A 146 14.08 -9.73 -0.20
C LEU A 146 12.97 -8.81 0.34
N ASP A 147 13.33 -7.70 0.98
CA ASP A 147 12.37 -6.70 1.48
C ASP A 147 11.51 -6.16 0.33
N ARG A 148 12.13 -5.81 -0.80
CA ARG A 148 11.39 -5.34 -1.98
C ARG A 148 10.44 -6.40 -2.54
N TRP A 149 10.88 -7.65 -2.68
CA TRP A 149 10.04 -8.74 -3.17
C TRP A 149 8.86 -9.03 -2.25
N VAL A 150 9.10 -9.13 -0.95
CA VAL A 150 8.03 -9.34 0.03
C VAL A 150 7.05 -8.15 0.00
N SER A 151 7.54 -6.91 -0.12
CA SER A 151 6.69 -5.73 -0.25
C SER A 151 5.79 -5.79 -1.48
N LEU A 152 6.31 -6.19 -2.64
CA LEU A 152 5.52 -6.38 -3.85
C LEU A 152 4.45 -7.47 -3.67
N MET A 153 4.79 -8.61 -3.06
CA MET A 153 3.82 -9.68 -2.79
C MET A 153 2.71 -9.22 -1.83
N ARG A 154 3.02 -8.37 -0.85
CA ARG A 154 2.05 -7.78 0.09
C ARG A 154 1.07 -6.84 -0.61
N MET A 155 1.54 -6.01 -1.55
CA MET A 155 0.70 -5.09 -2.32
C MET A 155 -0.40 -5.79 -3.12
N HIS A 156 -0.19 -7.06 -3.48
CA HIS A 156 -1.20 -7.93 -4.12
C HIS A 156 -2.02 -8.77 -3.11
N GLY A 157 -2.08 -8.35 -1.85
CA GLY A 157 -2.79 -9.09 -0.80
C GLY A 157 -2.16 -10.44 -0.44
N GLY A 158 -1.01 -10.77 -1.02
CA GLY A 158 -0.33 -12.05 -0.84
C GLY A 158 -1.07 -13.24 -1.47
N ALA A 159 -2.01 -13.01 -2.39
CA ALA A 159 -2.72 -14.02 -3.16
C ALA A 159 -1.81 -14.55 -4.29
N GLN A 160 -1.00 -15.55 -3.96
CA GLN A 160 0.03 -16.08 -4.87
C GLN A 160 -0.57 -16.58 -6.21
N ALA A 161 -1.73 -17.22 -6.17
CA ALA A 161 -2.40 -17.74 -7.37
C ALA A 161 -2.78 -16.61 -8.33
N GLU A 162 -3.34 -15.52 -7.81
CA GLU A 162 -3.71 -14.34 -8.61
C GLU A 162 -2.48 -13.66 -9.20
N MET A 163 -1.40 -13.52 -8.42
CA MET A 163 -0.14 -12.98 -8.90
C MET A 163 0.43 -13.79 -10.06
N ILE A 164 0.40 -15.13 -9.96
CA ILE A 164 0.88 -16.03 -11.01
C ILE A 164 -0.03 -15.94 -12.24
N ALA A 165 -1.34 -15.90 -12.05
CA ALA A 165 -2.30 -15.80 -13.15
C ALA A 165 -2.19 -14.48 -13.92
N SER A 166 -1.84 -13.38 -13.24
CA SER A 166 -1.65 -12.06 -13.86
C SER A 166 -0.34 -11.91 -14.65
N ALA A 167 0.61 -12.84 -14.49
CA ALA A 167 1.87 -12.79 -15.21
C ALA A 167 1.70 -13.12 -16.71
N PRO A 168 2.43 -12.45 -17.62
CA PRO A 168 2.49 -12.82 -19.02
C PRO A 168 2.82 -14.32 -19.21
N GLU A 169 2.25 -14.93 -20.22
CA GLU A 169 2.35 -16.38 -20.43
C GLU A 169 3.80 -16.84 -20.59
N GLU A 170 4.61 -16.05 -21.29
CA GLU A 170 6.01 -16.34 -21.59
C GLU A 170 6.88 -16.46 -20.34
N ILE A 171 6.54 -15.77 -19.26
CA ILE A 171 7.31 -15.77 -18.02
C ILE A 171 6.57 -16.41 -16.83
N ARG A 172 5.34 -16.91 -17.03
CA ARG A 172 4.47 -17.38 -15.95
C ARG A 172 5.09 -18.53 -15.15
N ASP A 173 5.73 -19.48 -15.80
CA ASP A 173 6.39 -20.60 -15.12
C ASP A 173 7.58 -20.13 -14.28
N LEU A 174 8.39 -19.23 -14.85
CA LEU A 174 9.53 -18.66 -14.16
C LEU A 174 9.05 -17.84 -12.95
N PHE A 175 8.03 -17.03 -13.15
CA PHE A 175 7.42 -16.21 -12.09
C PHE A 175 6.80 -17.08 -10.99
N SER A 176 6.12 -18.19 -11.36
CA SER A 176 5.57 -19.16 -10.41
C SER A 176 6.66 -19.77 -9.53
N LYS A 177 7.78 -20.18 -10.11
CA LYS A 177 8.94 -20.71 -9.35
C LYS A 177 9.47 -19.66 -8.36
N ARG A 178 9.49 -18.37 -8.76
CA ARG A 178 9.93 -17.27 -7.90
C ARG A 178 9.00 -17.04 -6.72
N ILE A 179 7.72 -16.94 -7.01
CA ILE A 179 6.69 -16.76 -5.98
C ILE A 179 6.77 -17.90 -4.96
N LYS A 180 6.93 -19.15 -5.41
CA LYS A 180 7.08 -20.31 -4.51
C LYS A 180 8.35 -20.24 -3.67
N LEU A 181 9.46 -19.77 -4.25
CA LEU A 181 10.74 -19.61 -3.55
C LEU A 181 10.65 -18.54 -2.46
N MET A 182 9.93 -17.45 -2.71
CA MET A 182 9.76 -16.31 -1.80
C MET A 182 8.60 -16.49 -0.80
N ALA A 183 7.69 -17.43 -1.03
CA ALA A 183 6.49 -17.61 -0.20
C ALA A 183 6.77 -17.82 1.29
N PRO A 184 7.82 -18.55 1.72
CA PRO A 184 8.14 -18.68 3.13
C PRO A 184 8.52 -17.35 3.80
N LEU A 185 9.15 -16.42 3.08
CA LEU A 185 9.45 -15.08 3.59
C LEU A 185 8.17 -14.29 3.89
N LEU A 186 7.19 -14.36 3.00
CA LEU A 186 5.88 -13.77 3.24
C LEU A 186 5.17 -14.43 4.42
N LYS A 187 5.33 -15.74 4.61
CA LYS A 187 4.81 -16.45 5.78
C LYS A 187 5.48 -16.00 7.07
N ALA A 188 6.81 -15.80 7.06
CA ALA A 188 7.56 -15.27 8.20
C ALA A 188 7.08 -13.86 8.57
N TRP A 189 6.89 -12.98 7.57
CA TRP A 189 6.29 -11.66 7.75
C TRP A 189 4.93 -11.72 8.45
N LYS A 190 4.00 -12.53 7.92
CA LYS A 190 2.67 -12.71 8.53
C LYS A 190 2.76 -13.29 9.95
N GLY A 191 3.73 -14.16 10.20
CA GLY A 191 4.01 -14.71 11.52
C GLY A 191 4.47 -13.64 12.52
N ALA A 192 5.36 -12.75 12.10
CA ALA A 192 5.84 -11.64 12.92
C ALA A 192 4.70 -10.67 13.27
N LEU A 193 3.87 -10.28 12.28
CA LEU A 193 2.69 -9.45 12.53
C LEU A 193 1.73 -10.08 13.55
N LYS A 194 1.49 -11.40 13.43
CA LYS A 194 0.64 -12.13 14.35
C LYS A 194 1.21 -12.17 15.77
N ALA A 195 2.52 -12.35 15.91
CA ALA A 195 3.20 -12.34 17.20
C ALA A 195 3.12 -10.97 17.89
N GLU A 196 3.19 -9.87 17.12
CA GLU A 196 2.98 -8.51 17.64
C GLU A 196 1.50 -8.15 17.85
N ASN A 197 0.55 -9.01 17.44
CA ASN A 197 -0.88 -8.67 17.36
C ASN A 197 -1.11 -7.36 16.58
N ALA A 198 -0.37 -7.17 15.51
CA ALA A 198 -0.30 -5.96 14.70
C ALA A 198 -0.67 -6.23 13.25
N VAL A 199 -0.88 -5.16 12.50
CA VAL A 199 -1.09 -5.19 11.05
C VAL A 199 0.01 -4.41 10.35
N ASP A 200 0.23 -4.71 9.09
CA ASP A 200 1.03 -3.89 8.19
C ASP A 200 0.18 -2.83 7.49
N PHE A 201 0.82 -1.94 6.73
CA PHE A 201 0.11 -0.91 5.98
C PHE A 201 -0.88 -1.48 4.95
N SER A 202 -0.56 -2.62 4.32
CA SER A 202 -1.47 -3.31 3.41
C SER A 202 -2.68 -3.89 4.16
N GLY A 203 -2.46 -4.48 5.33
CA GLY A 203 -3.53 -4.98 6.21
C GLY A 203 -4.43 -3.86 6.74
N LEU A 204 -3.86 -2.68 7.02
CA LEU A 204 -4.64 -1.51 7.42
C LEU A 204 -5.62 -1.09 6.31
N ILE A 205 -5.13 -0.96 5.07
CA ILE A 205 -5.98 -0.63 3.92
C ILE A 205 -7.04 -1.71 3.70
N HIS A 206 -6.67 -2.99 3.77
CA HIS A 206 -7.61 -4.10 3.61
C HIS A 206 -8.73 -4.08 4.67
N GLN A 207 -8.42 -3.84 5.94
CA GLN A 207 -9.43 -3.72 7.00
C GLN A 207 -10.41 -2.55 6.74
N ALA A 208 -9.90 -1.42 6.25
CA ALA A 208 -10.75 -0.29 5.90
C ALA A 208 -11.71 -0.64 4.74
N ILE A 209 -11.22 -1.35 3.72
CA ILE A 209 -12.06 -1.83 2.60
C ILE A 209 -13.18 -2.73 3.12
N VAL A 210 -12.88 -3.70 3.98
CA VAL A 210 -13.88 -4.61 4.58
C VAL A 210 -14.95 -3.84 5.38
N ILE A 211 -14.57 -2.76 6.05
CA ILE A 211 -15.53 -1.90 6.79
C ILE A 211 -16.45 -1.16 5.82
N LEU A 212 -15.91 -0.65 4.72
CA LEU A 212 -16.69 0.02 3.66
C LEU A 212 -17.67 -0.95 3.00
N GLU A 213 -17.21 -2.15 2.62
CA GLU A 213 -18.04 -3.20 2.02
C GLU A 213 -19.21 -3.62 2.94
N LYS A 214 -18.97 -3.66 4.24
CA LYS A 214 -20.01 -3.96 5.24
C LYS A 214 -20.94 -2.78 5.54
N GLY A 215 -20.74 -1.63 4.89
CA GLY A 215 -21.55 -0.43 5.10
C GLY A 215 -21.47 0.15 6.52
N ARG A 216 -20.36 -0.10 7.24
CA ARG A 216 -20.15 0.35 8.63
C ARG A 216 -19.52 1.72 8.75
N PHE A 217 -19.26 2.37 7.62
CA PHE A 217 -18.71 3.72 7.56
C PHE A 217 -19.65 4.61 6.77
N ILE A 218 -19.91 5.80 7.30
CA ILE A 218 -20.67 6.85 6.63
C ILE A 218 -19.71 7.93 6.21
N SER A 219 -19.57 8.15 4.90
CA SER A 219 -18.65 9.14 4.37
C SER A 219 -19.14 10.56 4.65
N PRO A 220 -18.37 11.41 5.32
CA PRO A 220 -18.68 12.82 5.44
C PRO A 220 -18.38 13.61 4.16
N TRP A 221 -17.65 13.01 3.21
CA TRP A 221 -17.15 13.71 2.03
C TRP A 221 -18.05 13.50 0.81
N LYS A 222 -18.29 14.58 0.09
CA LYS A 222 -19.01 14.59 -1.20
C LYS A 222 -18.06 14.63 -2.40
N HIS A 223 -16.85 15.17 -2.18
CA HIS A 223 -15.86 15.35 -3.22
C HIS A 223 -14.52 14.73 -2.75
N ILE A 224 -13.93 13.93 -3.60
CA ILE A 224 -12.64 13.30 -3.32
C ILE A 224 -11.70 13.64 -4.48
N LEU A 225 -10.57 14.26 -4.15
CA LEU A 225 -9.50 14.56 -5.09
C LEU A 225 -8.28 13.75 -4.70
N VAL A 226 -7.66 13.12 -5.68
CA VAL A 226 -6.46 12.29 -5.48
C VAL A 226 -5.33 12.88 -6.29
N ASP A 227 -4.20 13.14 -5.64
CA ASP A 227 -2.98 13.55 -6.29
C ASP A 227 -2.26 12.35 -6.92
N GLU A 228 -1.57 12.54 -8.05
CA GLU A 228 -0.80 11.52 -8.76
C GLU A 228 -1.57 10.18 -8.95
N PHE A 229 -2.84 10.25 -9.35
CA PHE A 229 -3.73 9.09 -9.44
C PHE A 229 -3.18 7.95 -10.33
N GLN A 230 -2.31 8.26 -11.30
CA GLN A 230 -1.67 7.27 -12.16
C GLN A 230 -0.79 6.27 -11.39
N ASP A 231 -0.31 6.62 -10.20
CA ASP A 231 0.55 5.78 -9.37
C ASP A 231 -0.22 4.93 -8.35
N ILE A 232 -1.56 4.90 -8.48
CA ILE A 232 -2.42 4.21 -7.51
C ILE A 232 -2.23 2.69 -7.59
N SER A 233 -1.94 2.06 -6.45
CA SER A 233 -1.90 0.59 -6.37
C SER A 233 -3.32 -0.01 -6.37
N PRO A 234 -3.50 -1.30 -6.76
CA PRO A 234 -4.80 -1.95 -6.75
C PRO A 234 -5.54 -1.85 -5.42
N GLN A 235 -4.85 -2.02 -4.30
CA GLN A 235 -5.45 -1.89 -2.96
C GLN A 235 -5.93 -0.46 -2.67
N ARG A 236 -5.16 0.56 -3.04
CA ARG A 236 -5.56 1.95 -2.87
C ARG A 236 -6.72 2.33 -3.80
N ALA A 237 -6.73 1.79 -5.01
CA ALA A 237 -7.85 1.93 -5.94
C ALA A 237 -9.13 1.31 -5.38
N ALA A 238 -9.05 0.12 -4.77
CA ALA A 238 -10.18 -0.52 -4.10
C ALA A 238 -10.69 0.30 -2.90
N LEU A 239 -9.78 0.86 -2.08
CA LEU A 239 -10.16 1.77 -0.99
C LEU A 239 -10.85 3.03 -1.52
N PHE A 240 -10.31 3.64 -2.58
CA PHE A 240 -10.92 4.79 -3.25
C PHE A 240 -12.31 4.47 -3.79
N SER A 241 -12.48 3.36 -4.49
CA SER A 241 -13.77 2.89 -4.98
C SER A 241 -14.78 2.66 -3.84
N GLY A 242 -14.33 2.01 -2.77
CA GLY A 242 -15.18 1.76 -1.60
C GLY A 242 -15.66 3.05 -0.93
N ILE A 243 -14.78 4.06 -0.77
CA ILE A 243 -15.19 5.34 -0.15
C ILE A 243 -16.12 6.16 -1.04
N THR A 244 -15.97 6.10 -2.36
CA THR A 244 -16.88 6.78 -3.31
C THR A 244 -18.27 6.16 -3.34
N GLN A 245 -18.39 4.87 -3.00
CA GLN A 245 -19.66 4.13 -2.94
C GLN A 245 -20.27 4.11 -1.52
N ALA A 246 -19.54 4.56 -0.51
CA ALA A 246 -20.03 4.60 0.86
C ALA A 246 -21.24 5.54 1.00
N LYS A 247 -22.17 5.19 1.91
CA LYS A 247 -23.31 6.05 2.26
C LYS A 247 -22.80 7.42 2.73
N GLN A 248 -23.45 8.48 2.28
CA GLN A 248 -23.12 9.83 2.72
C GLN A 248 -23.93 10.23 3.95
N SER A 249 -23.39 11.14 4.74
CA SER A 249 -24.05 11.66 5.94
C SER A 249 -25.41 12.31 5.63
N ASP A 250 -25.55 12.96 4.45
CA ASP A 250 -26.79 13.62 4.03
C ASP A 250 -27.89 12.62 3.62
N ASP A 251 -27.52 11.40 3.20
CA ASP A 251 -28.49 10.35 2.84
C ASP A 251 -29.17 9.73 4.06
N VAL A 252 -28.52 9.82 5.22
CA VAL A 252 -29.05 9.32 6.49
C VAL A 252 -30.10 10.28 7.07
N VAL A 253 -29.92 11.58 6.86
CA VAL A 253 -30.85 12.62 7.36
C VAL A 253 -32.16 12.67 6.56
N ARG A 254 -32.18 12.19 5.30
CA ARG A 254 -33.38 12.20 4.45
C ARG A 254 -34.34 11.02 4.68
N ARG A 255 -34.09 10.17 5.65
CA ARG A 255 -34.93 9.00 5.97
C ARG A 255 -35.73 9.13 7.28
N TRP A 256 -35.91 10.35 7.78
CA TRP A 256 -36.80 10.63 8.90
C TRP A 256 -37.98 11.48 8.45
#